data_c5ba9eb31ba1ee3ae934b786a8a018d1
#
_entry.id   c5ba9eb31ba1ee3ae934b786a8a018d1
#
_cell.length_a   1.000
_cell.length_b   1.000
_cell.length_c   1.000
_cell.angle_alpha   90.00
_cell.angle_beta   90.00
_cell.angle_gamma   90.00
#
_symmetry.space_group_name_H-M   'P 1'
#
loop_
_entity.id
_entity.type
_entity.pdbx_description
1 polymer ?
#
loop_
_entity_poly.entity_id
_entity_poly.type
_entity_poly.pdbx_seq_one_letter_code
_entity_poly.pdbx_strand_id
1 'polypeptide(L)'
;MEGGAAPEKDCAPHCQMSENNVGGDTAQAGFSDQQRSNDTITVVFTADNHLGYTTFGQQPVKREERQQRLRHAFQQATDFAVGQGVDLFVQAGDLFDATTPDERDRSFVSARLAQLRQAGIRVFALSGVCDTPAETHTLLGDAAQAPQVSYAHLGVMHYFPPNPTQLEPVMVKIRDVLVGICGLGVLAGQEGNPLTRVHEQSEIERAAVSILLLHAPIEGLTTGRSLLERRAQVSRSSIEDQSLFRYILAGYHHSYQHLHIGQCEVIVAGATQHIDFSDPDQEPGFVFLGLAAKGIRWCKHIVADSLKLQRLLLQTSELWPDGTSTTASTTDSILEQLQPLCSEETMVQLRLEGQLTRGQYHQLDLNQIRRYGEEHCFALAIDDSGLEILSELEAISAETGERFSPREELMALADEWITVADDEQEKKALRATKEDLLAAMDEVKRR
;
A
#
# COMPACT_ATOMS: atom_id res chain seq x y z
N MET A 1 -31.88 46.94 -34.16
CA MET A 1 -31.27 47.78 -33.13
C MET A 1 -31.11 46.88 -31.94
N GLU A 2 -29.96 46.40 -31.85
CA GLU A 2 -29.00 46.47 -30.75
C GLU A 2 -29.51 45.77 -29.49
N GLY A 3 -28.98 44.71 -29.03
CA GLY A 3 -27.54 44.34 -28.94
C GLY A 3 -27.24 44.12 -27.48
N GLY A 4 -26.64 43.11 -27.11
CA GLY A 4 -26.09 43.00 -25.75
C GLY A 4 -26.03 41.58 -25.19
N ALA A 5 -25.05 40.84 -25.64
CA ALA A 5 -24.55 39.65 -24.94
C ALA A 5 -23.80 40.09 -23.69
N ALA A 6 -24.01 39.40 -22.57
CA ALA A 6 -23.19 39.50 -21.39
C ALA A 6 -22.46 38.14 -21.13
N PRO A 7 -21.23 38.17 -20.67
CA PRO A 7 -20.35 37.02 -20.72
C PRO A 7 -20.51 36.04 -19.52
N GLU A 8 -20.32 34.78 -19.83
CA GLU A 8 -20.10 33.70 -18.88
C GLU A 8 -18.94 34.02 -17.92
N LYS A 9 -19.18 33.85 -16.64
CA LYS A 9 -18.14 33.87 -15.60
C LYS A 9 -17.87 32.42 -15.14
N ASP A 10 -16.75 31.93 -15.60
CA ASP A 10 -16.06 30.79 -15.00
C ASP A 10 -15.81 31.05 -13.51
N CYS A 11 -16.33 30.19 -12.66
CA CYS A 11 -15.97 30.07 -11.27
C CYS A 11 -15.27 28.73 -11.03
N ALA A 12 -13.95 28.72 -11.14
CA ALA A 12 -13.13 27.68 -10.56
C ALA A 12 -12.95 27.97 -9.05
N PRO A 13 -13.09 26.99 -8.15
CA PRO A 13 -12.73 27.18 -6.77
C PRO A 13 -11.22 27.03 -6.59
N HIS A 14 -10.55 28.12 -6.26
CA HIS A 14 -9.20 28.14 -5.73
C HIS A 14 -9.15 27.38 -4.39
N CYS A 15 -8.48 26.25 -4.39
CA CYS A 15 -7.99 25.60 -3.18
C CYS A 15 -6.76 26.39 -2.71
N GLN A 16 -6.90 27.17 -1.67
CA GLN A 16 -5.77 27.82 -0.99
C GLN A 16 -5.08 26.77 -0.11
N MET A 17 -3.90 26.33 -0.53
CA MET A 17 -2.95 25.65 0.34
C MET A 17 -2.40 26.67 1.34
N SER A 18 -2.72 26.50 2.61
CA SER A 18 -2.06 27.19 3.69
C SER A 18 -0.75 26.48 4.01
N GLU A 19 0.37 27.12 3.64
CA GLU A 19 1.70 26.76 4.12
C GLU A 19 1.74 26.93 5.64
N ASN A 20 1.90 25.86 6.38
CA ASN A 20 2.23 25.89 7.80
C ASN A 20 3.61 25.31 8.04
N ASN A 21 4.50 26.22 8.33
CA ASN A 21 5.75 26.21 9.08
C ASN A 21 6.14 24.88 9.75
N VAL A 22 7.26 24.32 9.29
CA VAL A 22 8.03 23.28 9.96
C VAL A 22 8.80 23.93 11.12
N GLY A 23 8.36 23.63 12.34
CA GLY A 23 9.06 23.93 13.57
C GLY A 23 8.94 22.74 14.49
N GLY A 24 10.03 21.94 14.62
CA GLY A 24 10.10 20.85 15.57
C GLY A 24 10.01 21.36 16.99
N ASP A 25 8.97 20.89 17.68
CA ASP A 25 8.94 20.82 19.14
C ASP A 25 7.97 19.69 19.52
N THR A 26 8.53 18.58 20.01
CA THR A 26 7.80 17.49 20.63
C THR A 26 7.23 17.96 21.98
N ALA A 27 6.23 18.78 21.94
CA ALA A 27 5.45 19.14 23.11
C ALA A 27 4.21 18.24 23.16
N GLN A 28 4.18 17.31 24.10
CA GLN A 28 2.97 16.66 24.62
C GLN A 28 2.03 17.73 25.21
N ALA A 29 1.39 18.50 24.36
CA ALA A 29 0.29 19.35 24.75
C ALA A 29 -0.95 18.44 24.88
N GLY A 30 -1.24 18.01 26.10
CA GLY A 30 -2.51 17.37 26.42
C GLY A 30 -3.65 18.20 25.85
N PHE A 31 -4.55 17.58 25.11
CA PHE A 31 -5.78 18.20 24.65
C PHE A 31 -6.50 18.77 25.88
N SER A 32 -6.75 20.07 25.88
CA SER A 32 -7.42 20.72 27.00
C SER A 32 -8.82 20.10 27.19
N ASP A 33 -9.23 19.89 28.43
CA ASP A 33 -10.56 19.39 28.85
C ASP A 33 -11.74 20.18 28.21
N GLN A 34 -11.50 21.38 27.69
CA GLN A 34 -12.50 22.20 26.99
C GLN A 34 -12.94 21.63 25.62
N GLN A 35 -12.23 20.67 25.02
CA GLN A 35 -12.62 20.02 23.76
C GLN A 35 -13.43 18.72 23.98
N ARG A 36 -13.47 18.18 25.18
CA ARG A 36 -14.26 16.99 25.53
C ARG A 36 -15.69 17.38 25.90
N SER A 37 -16.53 17.56 24.90
CA SER A 37 -17.97 17.65 25.19
C SER A 37 -18.54 16.25 25.48
N ASN A 38 -19.53 16.16 26.36
CA ASN A 38 -20.15 14.88 26.78
C ASN A 38 -20.79 14.11 25.61
N ASP A 39 -21.01 14.78 24.47
CA ASP A 39 -21.60 14.21 23.26
C ASP A 39 -20.56 13.71 22.23
N THR A 40 -19.27 13.85 22.52
CA THR A 40 -18.19 13.48 21.58
C THR A 40 -17.51 12.20 22.03
N ILE A 41 -17.44 11.23 21.13
CA ILE A 41 -16.72 9.97 21.29
C ILE A 41 -15.32 10.12 20.73
N THR A 42 -14.31 9.89 21.56
CA THR A 42 -12.91 9.98 21.16
C THR A 42 -12.37 8.62 20.73
N VAL A 43 -11.74 8.56 19.55
CA VAL A 43 -11.29 7.30 18.95
C VAL A 43 -9.86 7.44 18.47
N VAL A 44 -9.00 6.49 18.81
CA VAL A 44 -7.77 6.22 18.05
C VAL A 44 -8.06 5.09 17.10
N PHE A 45 -7.77 5.32 15.83
CA PHE A 45 -8.08 4.40 14.75
C PHE A 45 -6.82 4.05 13.95
N THR A 46 -6.53 2.76 13.81
CA THR A 46 -5.40 2.20 13.09
C THR A 46 -5.85 1.04 12.21
N ALA A 47 -5.11 0.77 11.14
CA ALA A 47 -5.29 -0.39 10.26
C ALA A 47 -3.93 -0.77 9.65
N ASP A 48 -3.88 -1.86 8.93
CA ASP A 48 -2.75 -2.26 8.09
C ASP A 48 -1.39 -2.14 8.81
N ASN A 49 -1.33 -2.70 10.03
CA ASN A 49 -0.12 -2.68 10.87
C ASN A 49 0.92 -3.69 10.40
N HIS A 50 0.50 -4.80 9.79
CA HIS A 50 1.32 -5.87 9.23
C HIS A 50 2.44 -6.33 10.15
N LEU A 51 2.14 -6.55 11.43
CA LEU A 51 3.12 -7.06 12.39
C LEU A 51 3.65 -8.41 11.93
N GLY A 52 4.96 -8.55 11.91
CA GLY A 52 5.61 -9.75 11.42
C GLY A 52 5.97 -9.73 9.93
N TYR A 53 5.63 -8.65 9.18
CA TYR A 53 6.02 -8.52 7.78
C TYR A 53 7.52 -8.66 7.56
N THR A 54 7.92 -9.47 6.56
CA THR A 54 9.33 -9.79 6.32
C THR A 54 9.64 -9.83 4.83
N THR A 55 10.28 -8.81 4.31
CA THR A 55 10.86 -8.79 2.95
C THR A 55 12.36 -9.09 2.93
N PHE A 56 13.05 -8.99 4.04
CA PHE A 56 14.52 -9.06 4.15
C PHE A 56 15.00 -10.45 4.60
N GLY A 57 14.48 -11.53 4.00
CA GLY A 57 14.77 -12.91 4.42
C GLY A 57 16.26 -13.28 4.44
N GLN A 58 17.07 -12.65 3.57
CA GLN A 58 18.51 -12.90 3.47
C GLN A 58 19.36 -11.99 4.37
N GLN A 59 18.76 -11.00 5.04
CA GLN A 59 19.45 -10.06 5.93
C GLN A 59 18.81 -10.06 7.32
N PRO A 60 19.23 -10.98 8.22
CA PRO A 60 18.57 -11.18 9.52
C PRO A 60 18.51 -9.92 10.39
N VAL A 61 19.52 -9.06 10.36
CA VAL A 61 19.58 -7.83 11.13
C VAL A 61 18.54 -6.83 10.65
N LYS A 62 18.49 -6.56 9.35
CA LYS A 62 17.48 -5.64 8.76
C LYS A 62 16.06 -6.17 8.94
N ARG A 63 15.88 -7.50 8.88
CA ARG A 63 14.58 -8.12 9.17
C ARG A 63 14.14 -7.87 10.61
N GLU A 64 15.00 -8.10 11.58
CA GLU A 64 14.69 -7.85 13.00
C GLU A 64 14.38 -6.37 13.24
N GLU A 65 15.17 -5.47 12.69
CA GLU A 65 14.95 -4.03 12.77
C GLU A 65 13.60 -3.63 12.14
N ARG A 66 13.27 -4.20 10.97
CA ARG A 66 11.97 -3.97 10.33
C ARG A 66 10.81 -4.36 11.24
N GLN A 67 10.89 -5.54 11.85
CA GLN A 67 9.86 -6.02 12.78
C GLN A 67 9.77 -5.14 14.04
N GLN A 68 10.89 -4.63 14.54
CA GLN A 68 10.91 -3.69 15.67
C GLN A 68 10.23 -2.36 15.29
N ARG A 69 10.47 -1.83 14.10
CA ARG A 69 9.83 -0.60 13.61
C ARG A 69 8.33 -0.75 13.46
N LEU A 70 7.84 -1.89 12.94
CA LEU A 70 6.40 -2.19 12.87
C LEU A 70 5.76 -2.21 14.27
N ARG A 71 6.39 -2.90 15.23
CA ARG A 71 5.94 -2.92 16.63
C ARG A 71 5.96 -1.52 17.25
N HIS A 72 7.00 -0.74 16.98
CA HIS A 72 7.13 0.62 17.50
C HIS A 72 6.00 1.54 17.02
N ALA A 73 5.65 1.50 15.73
CA ALA A 73 4.54 2.29 15.18
C ALA A 73 3.19 1.91 15.82
N PHE A 74 2.91 0.61 16.00
CA PHE A 74 1.71 0.18 16.72
C PHE A 74 1.73 0.59 18.20
N GLN A 75 2.91 0.55 18.83
CA GLN A 75 3.10 1.04 20.20
C GLN A 75 2.79 2.53 20.30
N GLN A 76 3.27 3.35 19.37
CA GLN A 76 2.97 4.79 19.34
C GLN A 76 1.46 5.04 19.32
N ALA A 77 0.69 4.29 18.50
CA ALA A 77 -0.76 4.42 18.45
C ALA A 77 -1.43 4.05 19.79
N THR A 78 -1.00 2.97 20.42
CA THR A 78 -1.55 2.52 21.71
C THR A 78 -1.14 3.44 22.86
N ASP A 79 0.10 3.91 22.91
CA ASP A 79 0.58 4.84 23.93
C ASP A 79 -0.09 6.22 23.78
N PHE A 80 -0.31 6.68 22.54
CA PHE A 80 -1.09 7.87 22.26
C PHE A 80 -2.54 7.72 22.76
N ALA A 81 -3.18 6.58 22.51
CA ALA A 81 -4.54 6.32 22.98
C ALA A 81 -4.64 6.38 24.51
N VAL A 82 -3.68 5.78 25.22
CA VAL A 82 -3.60 5.84 26.69
C VAL A 82 -3.33 7.26 27.17
N GLY A 83 -2.36 7.94 26.57
CA GLY A 83 -1.98 9.30 26.94
C GLY A 83 -3.11 10.31 26.74
N GLN A 84 -3.92 10.13 25.69
CA GLN A 84 -5.10 10.94 25.44
C GLN A 84 -6.34 10.47 26.24
N GLY A 85 -6.34 9.27 26.83
CA GLY A 85 -7.46 8.67 27.54
C GLY A 85 -8.70 8.60 26.65
N VAL A 86 -8.56 8.03 25.45
CA VAL A 86 -9.67 7.93 24.48
C VAL A 86 -10.73 6.95 24.94
N ASP A 87 -11.93 7.05 24.37
CA ASP A 87 -13.04 6.13 24.69
C ASP A 87 -12.87 4.78 23.99
N LEU A 88 -12.39 4.83 22.74
CA LEU A 88 -12.27 3.67 21.85
C LEU A 88 -10.90 3.59 21.20
N PHE A 89 -10.38 2.38 21.08
CA PHE A 89 -9.28 2.03 20.18
C PHE A 89 -9.82 1.07 19.12
N VAL A 90 -9.63 1.41 17.86
CA VAL A 90 -10.16 0.66 16.72
C VAL A 90 -9.02 0.19 15.83
N GLN A 91 -9.07 -1.08 15.45
CA GLN A 91 -8.14 -1.68 14.49
C GLN A 91 -8.94 -2.34 13.35
N ALA A 92 -8.82 -1.82 12.12
CA ALA A 92 -9.63 -2.23 10.99
C ALA A 92 -8.88 -3.12 9.99
N GLY A 93 -8.36 -4.25 10.45
CA GLY A 93 -7.81 -5.32 9.63
C GLY A 93 -6.30 -5.25 9.37
N ASP A 94 -5.74 -6.39 8.99
CA ASP A 94 -4.31 -6.60 8.74
C ASP A 94 -3.43 -6.13 9.93
N LEU A 95 -3.82 -6.56 11.15
CA LEU A 95 -2.99 -6.35 12.34
C LEU A 95 -1.68 -7.13 12.23
N PHE A 96 -1.76 -8.37 11.75
CA PHE A 96 -0.63 -9.25 11.47
C PHE A 96 -0.50 -9.48 9.96
N ASP A 97 0.71 -9.73 9.51
CA ASP A 97 0.99 -10.05 8.10
C ASP A 97 0.75 -11.53 7.78
N ALA A 98 0.39 -12.32 8.75
CA ALA A 98 0.14 -13.76 8.59
C ALA A 98 -0.98 -14.25 9.50
N THR A 99 -1.63 -15.33 9.09
CA THR A 99 -2.64 -16.04 9.88
C THR A 99 -2.06 -16.76 11.10
N THR A 100 -0.74 -17.00 11.08
CA THR A 100 0.02 -17.62 12.19
C THR A 100 1.22 -16.73 12.55
N PRO A 101 0.97 -15.58 13.20
CA PRO A 101 2.04 -14.68 13.62
C PRO A 101 2.93 -15.36 14.67
N ASP A 102 4.19 -14.92 14.75
CA ASP A 102 5.12 -15.45 15.74
C ASP A 102 4.71 -15.07 17.17
N GLU A 103 5.25 -15.80 18.16
CA GLU A 103 4.89 -15.60 19.56
C GLU A 103 5.38 -14.26 20.10
N ARG A 104 6.44 -13.68 19.54
CA ARG A 104 6.96 -12.36 19.94
C ARG A 104 5.94 -11.27 19.61
N ASP A 105 5.40 -11.28 18.39
CA ASP A 105 4.38 -10.33 17.96
C ASP A 105 3.07 -10.54 18.72
N ARG A 106 2.67 -11.79 18.95
CA ARG A 106 1.47 -12.12 19.74
C ARG A 106 1.58 -11.62 21.18
N SER A 107 2.70 -11.88 21.84
CA SER A 107 2.98 -11.41 23.20
C SER A 107 3.03 -9.89 23.28
N PHE A 108 3.63 -9.24 22.30
CA PHE A 108 3.68 -7.79 22.20
C PHE A 108 2.26 -7.20 22.10
N VAL A 109 1.42 -7.69 21.18
CA VAL A 109 0.03 -7.24 21.04
C VAL A 109 -0.76 -7.48 22.33
N SER A 110 -0.63 -8.67 22.94
CA SER A 110 -1.27 -8.97 24.24
C SER A 110 -0.94 -7.91 25.30
N ALA A 111 0.32 -7.51 25.41
CA ALA A 111 0.73 -6.51 26.38
C ALA A 111 0.12 -5.13 26.09
N ARG A 112 0.07 -4.72 24.81
CA ARG A 112 -0.57 -3.46 24.40
C ARG A 112 -2.07 -3.45 24.68
N LEU A 113 -2.78 -4.54 24.36
CA LEU A 113 -4.21 -4.68 24.64
C LEU A 113 -4.51 -4.67 26.16
N ALA A 114 -3.67 -5.34 26.95
CA ALA A 114 -3.80 -5.28 28.41
C ALA A 114 -3.63 -3.86 28.95
N GLN A 115 -2.70 -3.08 28.40
CA GLN A 115 -2.50 -1.69 28.79
C GLN A 115 -3.72 -0.80 28.42
N LEU A 116 -4.28 -0.95 27.23
CA LEU A 116 -5.51 -0.25 26.81
C LEU A 116 -6.67 -0.59 27.75
N ARG A 117 -6.85 -1.88 28.07
CA ARG A 117 -7.88 -2.32 29.00
C ARG A 117 -7.69 -1.74 30.41
N GLN A 118 -6.46 -1.71 30.94
CA GLN A 118 -6.15 -1.11 32.23
C GLN A 118 -6.47 0.38 32.27
N ALA A 119 -6.29 1.07 31.13
CA ALA A 119 -6.68 2.48 30.96
C ALA A 119 -8.18 2.68 30.76
N GLY A 120 -9.00 1.60 30.76
CA GLY A 120 -10.44 1.67 30.55
C GLY A 120 -10.87 1.88 29.09
N ILE A 121 -9.95 1.78 28.14
CA ILE A 121 -10.19 1.98 26.72
C ILE A 121 -10.77 0.69 26.12
N ARG A 122 -11.91 0.80 25.43
CA ARG A 122 -12.52 -0.34 24.74
C ARG A 122 -11.90 -0.55 23.37
N VAL A 123 -11.54 -1.80 23.08
CA VAL A 123 -10.88 -2.16 21.82
C VAL A 123 -11.85 -2.91 20.94
N PHE A 124 -11.96 -2.48 19.68
CA PHE A 124 -12.70 -3.14 18.61
C PHE A 124 -11.78 -3.45 17.45
N ALA A 125 -11.84 -4.69 16.99
CA ALA A 125 -10.96 -5.13 15.89
C ALA A 125 -11.72 -5.97 14.86
N LEU A 126 -11.24 -5.85 13.63
CA LEU A 126 -11.61 -6.66 12.48
C LEU A 126 -10.33 -7.35 11.97
N SER A 127 -10.40 -8.56 11.45
CA SER A 127 -9.27 -9.11 10.68
C SER A 127 -9.33 -8.66 9.22
N GLY A 128 -8.17 -8.63 8.59
CA GLY A 128 -8.05 -8.30 7.18
C GLY A 128 -7.71 -9.52 6.32
N VAL A 129 -7.23 -9.28 5.12
CA VAL A 129 -6.93 -10.35 4.14
C VAL A 129 -5.69 -11.16 4.55
N CYS A 130 -4.68 -10.50 5.16
CA CYS A 130 -3.42 -11.16 5.53
C CYS A 130 -3.55 -12.05 6.77
N ASP A 131 -4.35 -11.62 7.74
CA ASP A 131 -4.48 -12.31 9.02
C ASP A 131 -5.79 -13.11 9.17
N THR A 132 -6.60 -13.21 8.09
CA THR A 132 -7.74 -14.11 8.03
C THR A 132 -7.37 -15.42 7.30
N PRO A 133 -7.49 -16.58 7.94
CA PRO A 133 -7.28 -17.85 7.26
C PRO A 133 -8.26 -18.04 6.10
N ALA A 134 -7.76 -18.48 4.94
CA ALA A 134 -8.64 -19.00 3.89
C ALA A 134 -9.44 -20.18 4.48
N GLU A 135 -10.71 -20.34 4.09
CA GLU A 135 -11.54 -21.47 4.52
C GLU A 135 -10.90 -22.80 4.08
N THR A 136 -9.96 -23.27 4.86
CA THR A 136 -9.43 -24.63 4.73
C THR A 136 -10.19 -25.50 5.71
N HIS A 137 -11.05 -26.35 5.17
CA HIS A 137 -11.56 -27.49 5.91
C HIS A 137 -10.35 -28.31 6.37
N THR A 138 -9.96 -28.17 7.62
CA THR A 138 -9.00 -29.11 8.19
C THR A 138 -9.66 -30.50 8.19
N LEU A 139 -8.88 -31.53 7.90
CA LEU A 139 -9.35 -32.93 7.95
C LEU A 139 -9.94 -33.33 9.33
N LEU A 140 -9.77 -32.50 10.34
CA LEU A 140 -10.23 -32.69 11.72
C LEU A 140 -11.43 -31.82 12.09
N GLY A 141 -11.99 -31.03 11.17
CA GLY A 141 -13.23 -30.27 11.38
C GLY A 141 -13.10 -28.93 12.12
N ASP A 142 -11.94 -28.59 12.66
CA ASP A 142 -11.71 -27.29 13.28
C ASP A 142 -11.23 -26.29 12.22
N ALA A 143 -12.06 -25.30 11.92
CA ALA A 143 -11.65 -24.19 11.04
C ALA A 143 -10.53 -23.38 11.71
N ALA A 144 -9.48 -23.06 10.94
CA ALA A 144 -8.45 -22.13 11.39
C ALA A 144 -9.09 -20.77 11.70
N GLN A 145 -8.71 -20.16 12.82
CA GLN A 145 -9.25 -18.88 13.27
C GLN A 145 -8.22 -17.77 13.12
N ALA A 146 -8.70 -16.54 12.88
CA ALA A 146 -7.84 -15.36 12.89
C ALA A 146 -7.17 -15.19 14.28
N PRO A 147 -5.90 -14.71 14.33
CA PRO A 147 -5.16 -14.54 15.60
C PRO A 147 -5.90 -13.68 16.63
N GLN A 148 -6.71 -12.72 16.19
CA GLN A 148 -7.49 -11.80 17.00
C GLN A 148 -8.54 -12.51 17.87
N VAL A 149 -9.02 -13.66 17.43
CA VAL A 149 -10.03 -14.44 18.17
C VAL A 149 -9.54 -14.83 19.57
N SER A 150 -8.26 -15.15 19.72
CA SER A 150 -7.67 -15.48 21.02
C SER A 150 -7.75 -14.31 22.02
N TYR A 151 -7.55 -13.08 21.55
CA TYR A 151 -7.66 -11.87 22.38
C TYR A 151 -9.11 -11.54 22.74
N ALA A 152 -10.05 -11.82 21.83
CA ALA A 152 -11.47 -11.69 22.10
C ALA A 152 -11.94 -12.69 23.21
N HIS A 153 -11.48 -13.94 23.15
CA HIS A 153 -11.74 -14.93 24.21
C HIS A 153 -11.19 -14.51 25.57
N LEU A 154 -10.08 -13.76 25.60
CA LEU A 154 -9.52 -13.19 26.83
C LEU A 154 -10.27 -11.91 27.29
N GLY A 155 -11.25 -11.45 26.52
CA GLY A 155 -12.04 -10.25 26.82
C GLY A 155 -11.25 -8.95 26.83
N VAL A 156 -10.13 -8.89 26.07
CA VAL A 156 -9.29 -7.69 25.93
C VAL A 156 -9.64 -6.85 24.70
N MET A 157 -10.40 -7.44 23.75
CA MET A 157 -10.98 -6.74 22.60
C MET A 157 -12.32 -7.36 22.21
N HIS A 158 -13.12 -6.63 21.47
CA HIS A 158 -14.23 -7.17 20.69
C HIS A 158 -13.75 -7.41 19.26
N TYR A 159 -13.93 -8.63 18.77
CA TYR A 159 -13.53 -9.03 17.42
C TYR A 159 -14.74 -9.21 16.52
N PHE A 160 -14.70 -8.62 15.33
CA PHE A 160 -15.68 -8.83 14.29
C PHE A 160 -15.10 -9.76 13.21
N PRO A 161 -15.81 -10.83 12.82
CA PRO A 161 -15.39 -11.64 11.67
C PRO A 161 -15.51 -10.83 10.37
N PRO A 162 -14.60 -11.01 9.41
CA PRO A 162 -14.58 -10.16 8.22
C PRO A 162 -15.74 -10.41 7.26
N ASN A 163 -16.27 -11.64 7.22
CA ASN A 163 -17.34 -12.05 6.30
C ASN A 163 -18.55 -12.66 7.04
N PRO A 164 -19.24 -11.89 7.89
CA PRO A 164 -20.39 -12.42 8.60
C PRO A 164 -21.57 -12.68 7.66
N THR A 165 -22.38 -13.67 7.94
CA THR A 165 -23.64 -13.93 7.23
C THR A 165 -24.69 -12.85 7.49
N GLN A 166 -24.62 -12.24 8.66
CA GLN A 166 -25.44 -11.12 9.10
C GLN A 166 -24.58 -10.20 9.97
N LEU A 167 -24.73 -8.88 9.80
CA LEU A 167 -24.06 -7.92 10.68
C LEU A 167 -24.70 -7.96 12.06
N GLU A 168 -23.87 -8.16 13.07
CA GLU A 168 -24.29 -8.11 14.47
C GLU A 168 -23.75 -6.84 15.12
N PRO A 169 -24.59 -5.83 15.40
CA PRO A 169 -24.13 -4.58 15.99
C PRO A 169 -23.79 -4.77 17.47
N VAL A 170 -22.63 -4.23 17.85
CA VAL A 170 -22.27 -4.09 19.27
C VAL A 170 -22.70 -2.73 19.75
N MET A 171 -23.67 -2.70 20.66
CA MET A 171 -24.20 -1.48 21.22
C MET A 171 -23.48 -1.13 22.51
N VAL A 172 -22.83 0.03 22.54
CA VAL A 172 -22.01 0.48 23.68
C VAL A 172 -22.46 1.85 24.14
N LYS A 173 -22.81 1.97 25.41
CA LYS A 173 -23.07 3.28 26.02
C LYS A 173 -21.76 3.87 26.53
N ILE A 174 -21.41 5.06 26.04
CA ILE A 174 -20.26 5.85 26.47
C ILE A 174 -20.81 7.20 26.94
N ARG A 175 -20.71 7.47 28.25
CA ARG A 175 -21.41 8.60 28.89
C ARG A 175 -22.90 8.55 28.52
N ASP A 176 -23.42 9.57 27.86
CA ASP A 176 -24.84 9.62 27.45
C ASP A 176 -25.05 9.26 25.96
N VAL A 177 -23.99 8.88 25.24
CA VAL A 177 -24.02 8.57 23.81
C VAL A 177 -24.12 7.05 23.63
N LEU A 178 -25.12 6.61 22.89
CA LEU A 178 -25.24 5.22 22.45
C LEU A 178 -24.46 5.08 21.12
N VAL A 179 -23.43 4.26 21.12
CA VAL A 179 -22.56 3.97 19.96
C VAL A 179 -22.89 2.57 19.49
N GLY A 180 -23.16 2.43 18.19
CA GLY A 180 -23.31 1.13 17.51
C GLY A 180 -22.15 0.86 16.58
N ILE A 181 -21.56 -0.32 16.67
CA ILE A 181 -20.37 -0.70 15.88
C ILE A 181 -20.62 -2.04 15.21
N CYS A 182 -20.35 -2.13 13.91
CA CYS A 182 -20.33 -3.36 13.13
C CYS A 182 -18.98 -3.54 12.45
N GLY A 183 -18.66 -4.77 12.04
CA GLY A 183 -17.47 -5.09 11.25
C GLY A 183 -17.85 -5.81 9.96
N LEU A 184 -17.17 -5.44 8.86
CA LEU A 184 -17.33 -6.04 7.54
C LEU A 184 -15.99 -5.98 6.80
N GLY A 185 -15.56 -7.10 6.24
CA GLY A 185 -14.36 -7.18 5.43
C GLY A 185 -14.55 -8.09 4.22
N VAL A 186 -13.46 -8.36 3.54
CA VAL A 186 -13.39 -9.30 2.44
C VAL A 186 -12.41 -10.42 2.76
N LEU A 187 -12.68 -11.60 2.22
CA LEU A 187 -11.77 -12.74 2.27
C LEU A 187 -10.93 -12.80 0.99
N ALA A 188 -9.77 -13.43 1.09
CA ALA A 188 -8.94 -13.70 -0.09
C ALA A 188 -9.75 -14.51 -1.12
N GLY A 189 -9.74 -14.03 -2.38
CA GLY A 189 -10.48 -14.66 -3.48
C GLY A 189 -11.99 -14.41 -3.51
N GLN A 190 -12.55 -13.65 -2.57
CA GLN A 190 -13.97 -13.27 -2.58
C GLN A 190 -14.26 -12.34 -3.76
N GLU A 191 -15.50 -12.42 -4.27
CA GLU A 191 -15.99 -11.59 -5.38
C GLU A 191 -17.21 -10.76 -4.98
N GLY A 192 -17.43 -9.66 -5.69
CA GLY A 192 -18.60 -8.80 -5.55
C GLY A 192 -18.47 -7.73 -4.47
N ASN A 193 -19.56 -7.00 -4.23
CA ASN A 193 -19.58 -5.89 -3.28
C ASN A 193 -20.04 -6.39 -1.88
N PRO A 194 -19.18 -6.33 -0.86
CA PRO A 194 -19.54 -6.80 0.48
C PRO A 194 -20.69 -6.00 1.13
N LEU A 195 -20.87 -4.71 0.80
CA LEU A 195 -21.97 -3.90 1.33
C LEU A 195 -23.35 -4.35 0.86
N THR A 196 -23.47 -5.11 -0.23
CA THR A 196 -24.76 -5.67 -0.66
C THR A 196 -25.35 -6.67 0.33
N ARG A 197 -24.56 -7.15 1.30
CA ARG A 197 -24.97 -8.05 2.37
C ARG A 197 -25.48 -7.33 3.61
N VAL A 198 -25.35 -5.99 3.62
CA VAL A 198 -25.85 -5.17 4.72
C VAL A 198 -27.36 -5.01 4.53
N HIS A 199 -28.13 -5.72 5.35
CA HIS A 199 -29.57 -5.56 5.40
C HIS A 199 -29.96 -4.63 6.56
N GLU A 200 -31.16 -4.12 6.53
CA GLU A 200 -31.69 -3.27 7.60
C GLU A 200 -31.53 -3.93 8.99
N GLN A 201 -30.92 -3.20 9.90
CA GLN A 201 -30.60 -3.64 11.26
C GLN A 201 -31.24 -2.66 12.25
N SER A 202 -32.38 -3.00 12.77
CA SER A 202 -33.16 -2.14 13.68
C SER A 202 -32.42 -1.70 14.94
N GLU A 203 -31.37 -2.42 15.35
CA GLU A 203 -30.58 -2.06 16.52
C GLU A 203 -29.60 -0.93 16.25
N ILE A 204 -28.90 -0.94 15.09
CA ILE A 204 -27.92 0.10 14.74
C ILE A 204 -28.60 1.45 14.54
N GLU A 205 -29.84 1.49 14.07
CA GLU A 205 -30.62 2.72 13.89
C GLU A 205 -30.86 3.49 15.20
N ARG A 206 -30.79 2.79 16.33
CA ARG A 206 -30.93 3.41 17.66
C ARG A 206 -29.66 4.10 18.14
N ALA A 207 -28.53 3.85 17.48
CA ALA A 207 -27.26 4.46 17.84
C ALA A 207 -27.22 5.94 17.47
N ALA A 208 -26.77 6.78 18.39
CA ALA A 208 -26.50 8.17 18.10
C ALA A 208 -25.22 8.36 17.25
N VAL A 209 -24.28 7.41 17.39
CA VAL A 209 -23.06 7.30 16.59
C VAL A 209 -22.99 5.89 16.05
N SER A 210 -23.15 5.73 14.73
CA SER A 210 -23.13 4.43 14.05
C SER A 210 -21.86 4.29 13.24
N ILE A 211 -21.07 3.23 13.50
CA ILE A 211 -19.74 2.99 12.94
C ILE A 211 -19.71 1.65 12.24
N LEU A 212 -19.24 1.62 10.99
CA LEU A 212 -18.84 0.42 10.28
C LEU A 212 -17.31 0.35 10.23
N LEU A 213 -16.73 -0.71 10.81
CA LEU A 213 -15.35 -1.07 10.55
C LEU A 213 -15.32 -1.83 9.24
N LEU A 214 -14.50 -1.38 8.30
CA LEU A 214 -14.44 -1.94 6.96
C LEU A 214 -13.00 -2.33 6.62
N HIS A 215 -12.80 -3.57 6.12
CA HIS A 215 -11.52 -3.97 5.51
C HIS A 215 -11.79 -4.52 4.12
N ALA A 216 -11.83 -3.63 3.15
CA ALA A 216 -12.12 -3.95 1.74
C ALA A 216 -11.61 -2.85 0.81
N PRO A 217 -11.27 -3.19 -0.44
CA PRO A 217 -11.01 -2.16 -1.46
C PRO A 217 -12.26 -1.30 -1.66
N ILE A 218 -12.08 0.02 -1.72
CA ILE A 218 -13.13 1.00 -2.02
C ILE A 218 -12.86 1.57 -3.41
N GLU A 219 -13.90 1.64 -4.23
CA GLU A 219 -13.83 2.17 -5.59
C GLU A 219 -13.32 3.62 -5.61
N GLY A 220 -12.34 3.88 -6.50
CA GLY A 220 -11.74 5.20 -6.69
C GLY A 220 -10.67 5.58 -5.68
N LEU A 221 -10.34 4.70 -4.71
CA LEU A 221 -9.21 4.89 -3.82
C LEU A 221 -7.95 4.21 -4.36
N THR A 222 -6.81 4.86 -4.15
CA THR A 222 -5.51 4.30 -4.53
C THR A 222 -5.16 3.15 -3.59
N THR A 223 -4.76 2.01 -4.17
CA THR A 223 -4.23 0.87 -3.42
C THR A 223 -2.81 0.62 -3.86
N GLY A 224 -1.88 0.43 -2.95
CA GLY A 224 -0.53 -0.06 -3.26
C GLY A 224 -0.51 -1.49 -3.80
N ARG A 225 -1.59 -2.28 -3.61
CA ARG A 225 -1.67 -3.69 -4.00
C ARG A 225 -2.13 -3.92 -5.44
N SER A 226 -1.70 -5.04 -6.03
CA SER A 226 -2.01 -5.44 -7.41
C SER A 226 -3.51 -5.50 -7.71
N LEU A 227 -3.87 -5.09 -8.95
CA LEU A 227 -5.24 -5.14 -9.48
C LEU A 227 -5.87 -6.55 -9.46
N LEU A 228 -5.06 -7.62 -9.42
CA LEU A 228 -5.53 -9.02 -9.41
C LEU A 228 -6.29 -9.41 -8.15
N GLU A 229 -6.10 -8.67 -7.03
CA GLU A 229 -6.77 -8.95 -5.77
C GLU A 229 -8.13 -8.24 -5.62
N ARG A 230 -8.53 -7.39 -6.60
CA ARG A 230 -9.74 -6.55 -6.54
C ARG A 230 -11.03 -7.23 -6.99
N ARG A 231 -11.21 -8.52 -6.72
CA ARG A 231 -12.46 -9.22 -7.09
C ARG A 231 -13.64 -8.80 -6.23
N ALA A 232 -13.41 -8.53 -4.93
CA ALA A 232 -14.40 -7.95 -4.05
C ALA A 232 -14.07 -6.46 -3.83
N GLN A 233 -14.98 -5.57 -4.17
CA GLN A 233 -14.80 -4.13 -4.05
C GLN A 233 -16.10 -3.47 -3.58
N VAL A 234 -15.97 -2.52 -2.65
CA VAL A 234 -17.09 -1.66 -2.24
C VAL A 234 -17.26 -0.54 -3.27
N SER A 235 -18.41 -0.49 -3.92
CA SER A 235 -18.70 0.61 -4.85
C SER A 235 -19.03 1.89 -4.09
N ARG A 236 -18.67 3.02 -4.69
CA ARG A 236 -18.99 4.34 -4.14
C ARG A 236 -20.49 4.54 -4.00
N SER A 237 -21.28 4.09 -4.99
CA SER A 237 -22.74 4.15 -4.96
C SER A 237 -23.33 3.37 -3.79
N SER A 238 -22.79 2.20 -3.45
CA SER A 238 -23.30 1.43 -2.30
C SER A 238 -23.04 2.09 -0.94
N ILE A 239 -22.00 2.92 -0.83
CA ILE A 239 -21.77 3.76 0.36
C ILE A 239 -22.76 4.92 0.38
N GLU A 240 -23.05 5.50 -0.78
CA GLU A 240 -23.99 6.62 -0.94
C GLU A 240 -25.43 6.20 -0.63
N ASP A 241 -25.82 5.02 -1.06
CA ASP A 241 -27.19 4.49 -0.93
C ASP A 241 -27.51 3.98 0.47
N GLN A 242 -26.48 3.60 1.29
CA GLN A 242 -26.73 3.09 2.65
C GLN A 242 -27.00 4.24 3.63
N SER A 243 -27.93 4.00 4.57
CA SER A 243 -28.36 4.98 5.58
C SER A 243 -28.04 4.57 7.03
N LEU A 244 -27.53 3.35 7.24
CA LEU A 244 -27.33 2.77 8.57
C LEU A 244 -26.10 3.35 9.29
N PHE A 245 -25.01 3.57 8.57
CA PHE A 245 -23.75 3.99 9.15
C PHE A 245 -23.41 5.42 8.77
N ARG A 246 -23.17 6.23 9.79
CA ARG A 246 -22.67 7.59 9.57
C ARG A 246 -21.16 7.64 9.38
N TYR A 247 -20.45 6.70 10.00
CA TYR A 247 -19.00 6.63 9.95
C TYR A 247 -18.56 5.27 9.42
N ILE A 248 -17.68 5.28 8.42
CA ILE A 248 -16.99 4.11 7.92
C ILE A 248 -15.51 4.28 8.22
N LEU A 249 -14.97 3.44 9.10
CA LEU A 249 -13.56 3.41 9.47
C LEU A 249 -12.91 2.27 8.69
N ALA A 250 -12.15 2.59 7.65
CA ALA A 250 -11.66 1.63 6.67
C ALA A 250 -10.15 1.38 6.76
N GLY A 251 -9.75 0.12 6.67
CA GLY A 251 -8.39 -0.34 6.34
C GLY A 251 -8.30 -0.79 4.88
N TYR A 252 -7.29 -1.64 4.57
CA TYR A 252 -6.95 -2.16 3.25
C TYR A 252 -6.13 -1.20 2.37
N HIS A 253 -6.39 0.09 2.46
CA HIS A 253 -5.65 1.12 1.73
C HIS A 253 -4.56 1.69 2.62
N HIS A 254 -3.31 1.63 2.18
CA HIS A 254 -2.16 2.06 2.98
C HIS A 254 -1.99 3.59 3.07
N SER A 255 -2.81 4.36 2.34
CA SER A 255 -2.82 5.82 2.35
C SER A 255 -3.95 6.36 3.22
N TYR A 256 -3.64 7.29 4.12
CA TYR A 256 -4.66 8.03 4.88
C TYR A 256 -5.55 8.82 3.92
N GLN A 257 -6.87 8.70 4.08
CA GLN A 257 -7.84 9.47 3.32
C GLN A 257 -9.06 9.79 4.19
N HIS A 258 -9.63 10.95 3.96
CA HIS A 258 -10.89 11.35 4.57
C HIS A 258 -11.84 11.85 3.47
N LEU A 259 -12.96 11.17 3.31
CA LEU A 259 -13.91 11.39 2.22
C LEU A 259 -15.32 11.56 2.80
N HIS A 260 -16.10 12.38 2.13
CA HIS A 260 -17.53 12.49 2.36
C HIS A 260 -18.27 11.86 1.18
N ILE A 261 -19.02 10.79 1.41
CA ILE A 261 -19.75 10.05 0.38
C ILE A 261 -21.22 9.91 0.82
N GLY A 262 -22.13 10.60 0.11
CA GLY A 262 -23.53 10.66 0.50
C GLY A 262 -23.68 11.28 1.90
N GLN A 263 -24.18 10.51 2.87
CA GLN A 263 -24.29 10.94 4.27
C GLN A 263 -23.18 10.39 5.17
N CYS A 264 -22.23 9.64 4.59
CA CYS A 264 -21.18 8.97 5.32
C CYS A 264 -19.88 9.75 5.35
N GLU A 265 -19.23 9.74 6.49
CA GLU A 265 -17.82 10.10 6.64
C GLU A 265 -16.99 8.81 6.53
N VAL A 266 -16.21 8.71 5.49
CA VAL A 266 -15.32 7.56 5.23
C VAL A 266 -13.90 7.97 5.58
N ILE A 267 -13.34 7.35 6.61
CA ILE A 267 -11.98 7.60 7.09
C ILE A 267 -11.17 6.33 6.85
N VAL A 268 -10.13 6.45 6.05
CA VAL A 268 -9.13 5.40 5.84
C VAL A 268 -7.94 5.73 6.72
N ALA A 269 -7.51 4.79 7.58
CA ALA A 269 -6.40 5.05 8.49
C ALA A 269 -5.06 5.17 7.77
N GLY A 270 -4.87 4.39 6.71
CA GLY A 270 -3.56 4.12 6.14
C GLY A 270 -2.78 3.11 6.97
N ALA A 271 -1.66 2.64 6.43
CA ALA A 271 -0.72 1.79 7.15
C ALA A 271 0.07 2.58 8.20
N THR A 272 0.54 1.92 9.25
CA THR A 272 1.36 2.56 10.28
C THR A 272 2.85 2.61 9.93
N GLN A 273 3.25 1.95 8.86
CA GLN A 273 4.58 1.94 8.25
C GLN A 273 4.43 1.78 6.74
N HIS A 274 5.38 2.26 5.94
CA HIS A 274 5.46 1.81 4.56
C HIS A 274 5.72 0.29 4.54
N ILE A 275 4.83 -0.49 3.94
CA ILE A 275 4.95 -1.95 3.94
C ILE A 275 5.87 -2.38 2.81
N ASP A 276 5.65 -1.90 1.60
CA ASP A 276 6.49 -2.19 0.45
C ASP A 276 6.69 -0.95 -0.47
N PHE A 277 7.43 -1.15 -1.56
CA PHE A 277 7.73 -0.07 -2.50
C PHE A 277 6.54 0.37 -3.37
N SER A 278 5.42 -0.34 -3.33
CA SER A 278 4.19 0.05 -4.03
C SER A 278 3.32 0.99 -3.21
N ASP A 279 3.64 1.17 -1.93
CA ASP A 279 2.89 2.06 -1.04
C ASP A 279 2.92 3.52 -1.54
N PRO A 280 1.89 4.31 -1.22
CA PRO A 280 1.87 5.73 -1.54
C PRO A 280 2.99 6.51 -0.84
N ASP A 281 3.34 7.67 -1.39
CA ASP A 281 4.37 8.57 -0.81
C ASP A 281 3.92 9.28 0.47
N GLN A 282 2.66 9.12 0.86
CA GLN A 282 2.12 9.75 2.07
C GLN A 282 2.73 9.12 3.32
N GLU A 283 3.10 9.94 4.29
CA GLU A 283 3.66 9.49 5.57
C GLU A 283 2.68 8.55 6.30
N PRO A 284 3.14 7.36 6.72
CA PRO A 284 2.35 6.41 7.48
C PRO A 284 1.95 6.92 8.86
N GLY A 285 0.85 6.38 9.41
CA GLY A 285 0.40 6.83 10.71
C GLY A 285 -0.89 6.17 11.19
N PHE A 286 -1.58 6.88 12.08
CA PHE A 286 -2.88 6.48 12.61
C PHE A 286 -3.77 7.72 12.79
N VAL A 287 -5.06 7.53 13.05
CA VAL A 287 -6.01 8.64 13.07
C VAL A 287 -6.57 8.87 14.47
N PHE A 288 -6.63 10.12 14.90
CA PHE A 288 -7.31 10.56 16.12
C PHE A 288 -8.60 11.29 15.75
N LEU A 289 -9.73 10.75 16.21
CA LEU A 289 -11.07 11.21 15.85
C LEU A 289 -11.86 11.69 17.06
N GLY A 290 -12.70 12.70 16.82
CA GLY A 290 -13.80 13.06 17.69
C GLY A 290 -15.12 12.90 16.92
N LEU A 291 -15.91 11.87 17.27
CA LEU A 291 -17.17 11.52 16.59
C LEU A 291 -18.37 12.00 17.44
N ALA A 292 -19.36 12.58 16.79
CA ALA A 292 -20.60 13.00 17.45
C ALA A 292 -21.81 12.64 16.57
N ALA A 293 -23.01 12.62 17.12
CA ALA A 293 -24.23 12.32 16.37
C ALA A 293 -24.45 13.20 15.13
N LYS A 294 -23.94 14.44 15.14
CA LYS A 294 -24.11 15.44 14.07
C LYS A 294 -22.95 15.49 13.07
N GLY A 295 -21.87 14.72 13.26
CA GLY A 295 -20.70 14.70 12.38
C GLY A 295 -19.38 14.67 13.17
N ILE A 296 -18.28 14.71 12.42
CA ILE A 296 -16.92 14.70 12.98
C ILE A 296 -16.64 16.06 13.65
N ARG A 297 -16.13 16.03 14.88
CA ARG A 297 -15.63 17.21 15.59
C ARG A 297 -14.21 17.56 15.18
N TRP A 298 -13.37 16.54 15.04
CA TRP A 298 -12.02 16.62 14.50
C TRP A 298 -11.62 15.26 13.90
N CYS A 299 -10.76 15.33 12.91
CA CYS A 299 -10.09 14.18 12.30
C CYS A 299 -8.63 14.56 12.08
N LYS A 300 -7.71 13.91 12.77
CA LYS A 300 -6.28 14.23 12.72
C LYS A 300 -5.50 12.98 12.38
N HIS A 301 -4.74 13.03 11.30
CA HIS A 301 -3.72 12.04 11.00
C HIS A 301 -2.50 12.32 11.87
N ILE A 302 -2.06 11.34 12.60
CA ILE A 302 -0.88 11.37 13.47
C ILE A 302 0.19 10.54 12.80
N VAL A 303 1.23 11.19 12.32
CA VAL A 303 2.34 10.53 11.65
C VAL A 303 3.10 9.64 12.64
N ALA A 304 3.33 8.39 12.26
CA ALA A 304 4.15 7.47 13.03
C ALA A 304 5.63 7.60 12.65
N ASP A 305 6.50 7.17 13.55
CA ASP A 305 7.92 7.04 13.25
C ASP A 305 8.13 5.89 12.27
N SER A 306 8.35 6.23 11.00
CA SER A 306 8.40 5.29 9.88
C SER A 306 9.65 5.46 9.03
N LEU A 307 10.04 4.39 8.34
CA LEU A 307 11.02 4.48 7.26
C LEU A 307 10.49 5.41 6.18
N LYS A 308 11.36 6.24 5.62
CA LYS A 308 11.02 7.11 4.50
C LYS A 308 11.04 6.32 3.21
N LEU A 309 10.02 6.48 2.37
CA LEU A 309 10.00 5.91 1.04
C LEU A 309 10.46 6.97 0.03
N GLN A 310 11.49 6.64 -0.75
CA GLN A 310 12.04 7.51 -1.79
C GLN A 310 11.96 6.78 -3.14
N ARG A 311 11.63 7.52 -4.20
CA ARG A 311 11.59 6.98 -5.56
C ARG A 311 12.46 7.78 -6.48
N LEU A 312 13.28 7.07 -7.23
CA LEU A 312 14.09 7.63 -8.31
C LEU A 312 13.66 6.98 -9.63
N LEU A 313 13.06 7.78 -10.50
CA LEU A 313 12.72 7.37 -11.86
C LEU A 313 13.79 7.89 -12.79
N LEU A 314 14.43 7.03 -13.55
CA LEU A 314 15.43 7.38 -14.56
C LEU A 314 14.97 6.90 -15.94
N GLN A 315 14.98 7.83 -16.89
CA GLN A 315 14.73 7.52 -18.29
C GLN A 315 16.03 7.13 -18.98
N THR A 316 15.99 6.10 -19.80
CA THR A 316 17.18 5.65 -20.58
C THR A 316 17.76 6.75 -21.43
N SER A 317 16.94 7.68 -21.96
CA SER A 317 17.40 8.85 -22.72
C SER A 317 18.25 9.82 -21.90
N GLU A 318 18.10 9.85 -20.58
CA GLU A 318 18.92 10.66 -19.69
C GLU A 318 20.26 9.99 -19.38
N LEU A 319 20.27 8.67 -19.35
CA LEU A 319 21.48 7.86 -19.12
C LEU A 319 22.39 7.77 -20.35
N TRP A 320 21.81 7.82 -21.56
CA TRP A 320 22.54 7.77 -22.86
C TRP A 320 22.09 8.90 -23.79
N PRO A 321 22.38 10.16 -23.46
CA PRO A 321 21.91 11.30 -24.28
C PRO A 321 22.44 11.32 -25.72
N ASP A 322 23.60 10.71 -25.95
CA ASP A 322 24.24 10.67 -27.29
C ASP A 322 24.24 9.24 -27.89
N GLY A 323 23.48 8.30 -27.34
CA GLY A 323 23.49 6.90 -27.82
C GLY A 323 24.79 6.11 -27.56
N THR A 324 25.85 6.79 -27.18
CA THR A 324 27.16 6.19 -26.92
C THR A 324 27.64 6.57 -25.52
N SER A 325 27.69 5.62 -24.62
CA SER A 325 28.30 5.81 -23.30
C SER A 325 29.37 4.76 -23.03
N THR A 326 30.40 5.16 -22.28
CA THR A 326 31.35 4.21 -21.71
C THR A 326 30.81 3.63 -20.42
N THR A 327 30.95 2.33 -20.23
CA THR A 327 30.37 1.50 -19.17
C THR A 327 30.45 2.07 -17.74
N ALA A 328 31.58 2.62 -17.36
CA ALA A 328 31.79 3.14 -16.01
C ALA A 328 30.96 4.40 -15.69
N SER A 329 30.67 5.22 -16.71
CA SER A 329 30.01 6.51 -16.47
C SER A 329 28.50 6.38 -16.19
N THR A 330 27.82 5.39 -16.76
CA THR A 330 26.36 5.25 -16.58
C THR A 330 25.99 4.72 -15.19
N THR A 331 26.65 3.65 -14.74
CA THR A 331 26.43 3.14 -13.38
C THR A 331 26.81 4.17 -12.33
N ASP A 332 27.94 4.88 -12.51
CA ASP A 332 28.38 5.94 -11.58
C ASP A 332 27.38 7.10 -11.54
N SER A 333 26.82 7.50 -12.70
CA SER A 333 25.76 8.53 -12.75
C SER A 333 24.50 8.13 -11.99
N ILE A 334 24.10 6.84 -12.04
CA ILE A 334 22.99 6.32 -11.24
C ILE A 334 23.32 6.38 -9.75
N LEU A 335 24.53 5.97 -9.36
CA LEU A 335 25.00 6.01 -7.97
C LEU A 335 25.05 7.43 -7.41
N GLU A 336 25.50 8.41 -8.20
CA GLU A 336 25.50 9.82 -7.80
C GLU A 336 24.09 10.35 -7.55
N GLN A 337 23.10 9.91 -8.32
CA GLN A 337 21.70 10.31 -8.11
C GLN A 337 21.04 9.55 -6.95
N LEU A 338 21.47 8.34 -6.66
CA LEU A 338 20.99 7.57 -5.49
C LEU A 338 21.57 8.10 -4.18
N GLN A 339 22.81 8.59 -4.18
CA GLN A 339 23.51 9.03 -2.97
C GLN A 339 22.70 9.96 -2.06
N PRO A 340 22.06 11.04 -2.53
CA PRO A 340 21.30 11.96 -1.68
C PRO A 340 20.00 11.35 -1.11
N LEU A 341 19.51 10.23 -1.69
CA LEU A 341 18.28 9.57 -1.30
C LEU A 341 18.52 8.46 -0.27
N CYS A 342 19.76 7.96 -0.19
CA CYS A 342 20.12 6.83 0.67
C CYS A 342 20.45 7.26 2.09
N SER A 343 19.88 6.54 3.05
CA SER A 343 20.23 6.54 4.47
C SER A 343 19.75 5.25 5.14
N GLU A 344 20.19 4.96 6.34
CA GLU A 344 19.71 3.82 7.14
C GLU A 344 18.21 3.91 7.48
N GLU A 345 17.59 5.07 7.27
CA GLU A 345 16.16 5.35 7.52
C GLU A 345 15.33 5.35 6.23
N THR A 346 15.94 5.04 5.06
CA THR A 346 15.25 5.15 3.77
C THR A 346 15.10 3.80 3.06
N MET A 347 13.91 3.58 2.51
CA MET A 347 13.61 2.59 1.49
C MET A 347 13.64 3.30 0.15
N VAL A 348 14.52 2.90 -0.78
CA VAL A 348 14.67 3.55 -2.09
C VAL A 348 14.21 2.61 -3.19
N GLN A 349 13.33 3.09 -4.08
CA GLN A 349 12.97 2.42 -5.32
C GLN A 349 13.64 3.13 -6.49
N LEU A 350 14.55 2.44 -7.16
CA LEU A 350 15.10 2.86 -8.44
C LEU A 350 14.25 2.24 -9.54
N ARG A 351 13.59 3.06 -10.35
CA ARG A 351 12.83 2.61 -11.50
C ARG A 351 13.50 3.08 -12.78
N LEU A 352 13.76 2.14 -13.67
CA LEU A 352 14.35 2.39 -14.98
C LEU A 352 13.28 2.23 -16.05
N GLU A 353 13.14 3.24 -16.91
CA GLU A 353 12.14 3.24 -17.98
C GLU A 353 12.75 3.68 -19.30
N GLY A 354 12.19 3.18 -20.40
CA GLY A 354 12.52 3.57 -21.75
C GLY A 354 13.14 2.45 -22.57
N GLN A 355 13.68 2.81 -23.72
CA GLN A 355 14.25 1.87 -24.69
C GLN A 355 15.77 1.87 -24.59
N LEU A 356 16.38 0.71 -24.66
CA LEU A 356 17.84 0.57 -24.72
C LEU A 356 18.22 -0.66 -25.55
N THR A 357 19.41 -0.63 -26.09
CA THR A 357 19.98 -1.79 -26.76
C THR A 357 20.42 -2.84 -25.74
N ARG A 358 20.54 -4.07 -26.19
CA ARG A 358 21.07 -5.16 -25.37
C ARG A 358 22.48 -4.88 -24.86
N GLY A 359 23.31 -4.25 -25.69
CA GLY A 359 24.65 -3.81 -25.29
C GLY A 359 24.62 -2.79 -24.14
N GLN A 360 23.71 -1.81 -24.19
CA GLN A 360 23.52 -0.82 -23.12
C GLN A 360 23.02 -1.49 -21.83
N TYR A 361 22.08 -2.46 -21.92
CA TYR A 361 21.62 -3.20 -20.75
C TYR A 361 22.74 -3.97 -20.06
N HIS A 362 23.62 -4.63 -20.82
CA HIS A 362 24.79 -5.32 -20.27
C HIS A 362 25.85 -4.37 -19.67
N GLN A 363 25.80 -3.10 -20.03
CA GLN A 363 26.68 -2.08 -19.45
C GLN A 363 26.20 -1.57 -18.08
N LEU A 364 24.94 -1.81 -17.70
CA LEU A 364 24.42 -1.50 -16.38
C LEU A 364 24.91 -2.53 -15.36
N ASP A 365 25.78 -2.14 -14.46
CA ASP A 365 26.17 -3.00 -13.33
C ASP A 365 25.12 -2.92 -12.22
N LEU A 366 23.97 -3.60 -12.44
CA LEU A 366 22.88 -3.69 -11.45
C LEU A 366 23.35 -4.31 -10.13
N ASN A 367 24.41 -5.14 -10.15
CA ASN A 367 24.96 -5.74 -8.93
C ASN A 367 25.76 -4.71 -8.12
N GLN A 368 26.46 -3.78 -8.78
CA GLN A 368 27.11 -2.67 -8.10
C GLN A 368 26.07 -1.76 -7.44
N ILE A 369 24.97 -1.44 -8.15
CA ILE A 369 23.87 -0.64 -7.62
C ILE A 369 23.22 -1.33 -6.42
N ARG A 370 22.95 -2.65 -6.49
CA ARG A 370 22.40 -3.40 -5.37
C ARG A 370 23.31 -3.36 -4.16
N ARG A 371 24.60 -3.62 -4.32
CA ARG A 371 25.59 -3.56 -3.22
C ARG A 371 25.62 -2.18 -2.57
N TYR A 372 25.62 -1.13 -3.38
CA TYR A 372 25.56 0.24 -2.87
C TYR A 372 24.33 0.46 -2.00
N GLY A 373 23.14 0.02 -2.46
CA GLY A 373 21.91 0.11 -1.70
C GLY A 373 21.94 -0.70 -0.40
N GLU A 374 22.53 -1.91 -0.41
CA GLU A 374 22.69 -2.72 0.80
C GLU A 374 23.56 -2.06 1.87
N GLU A 375 24.53 -1.27 1.45
CA GLU A 375 25.50 -0.60 2.34
C GLU A 375 24.99 0.77 2.84
N HIS A 376 24.17 1.49 2.07
CA HIS A 376 23.85 2.90 2.32
C HIS A 376 22.37 3.17 2.56
N CYS A 377 21.44 2.25 2.21
CA CYS A 377 20.02 2.40 2.42
C CYS A 377 19.50 1.32 3.40
N PHE A 378 18.37 1.57 4.05
CA PHE A 378 17.65 0.49 4.73
C PHE A 378 17.29 -0.62 3.75
N ALA A 379 16.72 -0.23 2.59
CA ALA A 379 16.40 -1.13 1.49
C ALA A 379 16.52 -0.41 0.14
N LEU A 380 16.95 -1.13 -0.90
CA LEU A 380 16.91 -0.69 -2.28
C LEU A 380 16.18 -1.74 -3.13
N ALA A 381 15.15 -1.32 -3.85
CA ALA A 381 14.51 -2.10 -4.92
C ALA A 381 14.88 -1.50 -6.28
N ILE A 382 15.24 -2.37 -7.24
CA ILE A 382 15.45 -1.98 -8.64
C ILE A 382 14.28 -2.56 -9.43
N ASP A 383 13.52 -1.69 -10.07
CA ASP A 383 12.42 -2.02 -10.98
C ASP A 383 12.85 -1.67 -12.40
N ASP A 384 13.19 -2.67 -13.18
CA ASP A 384 13.56 -2.61 -14.57
C ASP A 384 12.46 -3.09 -15.53
N SER A 385 11.26 -3.31 -15.00
CA SER A 385 10.10 -3.78 -15.78
C SER A 385 9.62 -2.78 -16.84
N GLY A 386 10.00 -1.52 -16.70
CA GLY A 386 9.73 -0.44 -17.66
C GLY A 386 10.76 -0.33 -18.80
N LEU A 387 11.77 -1.22 -18.83
CA LEU A 387 12.77 -1.24 -19.88
C LEU A 387 12.33 -2.10 -21.07
N GLU A 388 12.40 -1.52 -22.26
CA GLU A 388 12.22 -2.21 -23.53
C GLU A 388 13.59 -2.42 -24.17
N ILE A 389 14.02 -3.70 -24.24
CA ILE A 389 15.33 -4.04 -24.82
C ILE A 389 15.15 -4.25 -26.33
N LEU A 390 15.72 -3.32 -27.12
CA LEU A 390 15.68 -3.36 -28.57
C LEU A 390 16.86 -4.17 -29.11
N SER A 391 16.62 -4.89 -30.20
CA SER A 391 17.71 -5.38 -31.03
C SER A 391 18.48 -4.20 -31.65
N GLU A 392 19.74 -4.41 -32.06
CA GLU A 392 20.53 -3.33 -32.66
C GLU A 392 19.84 -2.74 -33.90
N LEU A 393 19.13 -3.56 -34.68
CA LEU A 393 18.39 -3.10 -35.86
C LEU A 393 17.14 -2.29 -35.50
N GLU A 394 16.39 -2.69 -34.46
CA GLU A 394 15.25 -1.90 -33.98
C GLU A 394 15.69 -0.54 -33.45
N ALA A 395 16.86 -0.47 -32.79
CA ALA A 395 17.44 0.79 -32.35
C ALA A 395 17.79 1.69 -33.54
N ILE A 396 18.46 1.17 -34.55
CA ILE A 396 18.80 1.90 -35.82
C ILE A 396 17.50 2.32 -36.52
N SER A 397 16.47 1.44 -36.56
CA SER A 397 15.20 1.75 -37.18
C SER A 397 14.44 2.87 -36.43
N ALA A 398 14.53 2.91 -35.10
CA ALA A 398 13.93 3.96 -34.28
C ALA A 398 14.62 5.32 -34.51
N GLU A 399 15.93 5.34 -34.69
CA GLU A 399 16.71 6.57 -34.96
C GLU A 399 16.56 7.08 -36.39
N THR A 400 16.58 6.17 -37.38
CA THR A 400 16.63 6.55 -38.81
C THR A 400 15.24 6.58 -39.46
N GLY A 401 14.23 5.97 -38.84
CA GLY A 401 12.91 5.80 -39.43
C GLY A 401 12.86 4.75 -40.56
N GLU A 402 13.95 4.01 -40.80
CA GLU A 402 14.01 2.94 -41.79
C GLU A 402 13.40 1.65 -41.24
N ARG A 403 12.57 0.98 -42.05
CA ARG A 403 12.03 -0.33 -41.71
C ARG A 403 12.88 -1.43 -42.31
N PHE A 404 13.47 -2.26 -41.48
CA PHE A 404 14.21 -3.45 -41.91
C PHE A 404 13.27 -4.59 -42.28
N SER A 405 13.72 -5.41 -43.22
CA SER A 405 12.97 -6.62 -43.54
C SER A 405 13.18 -7.68 -42.45
N PRO A 406 12.21 -8.62 -42.25
CA PRO A 406 12.36 -9.71 -41.28
C PRO A 406 13.64 -10.54 -41.48
N ARG A 407 14.19 -10.55 -42.70
CA ARG A 407 15.46 -11.21 -43.03
C ARG A 407 16.65 -10.46 -42.44
N GLU A 408 16.64 -9.13 -42.56
CA GLU A 408 17.71 -8.27 -42.01
C GLU A 408 17.69 -8.31 -40.50
N GLU A 409 16.50 -8.31 -39.89
CA GLU A 409 16.32 -8.46 -38.44
C GLU A 409 16.85 -9.83 -37.94
N LEU A 410 16.53 -10.92 -38.63
CA LEU A 410 17.04 -12.26 -38.28
C LEU A 410 18.57 -12.33 -38.41
N MET A 411 19.12 -11.73 -39.46
CA MET A 411 20.56 -11.72 -39.66
C MET A 411 21.30 -10.99 -38.54
N ALA A 412 20.82 -9.83 -38.15
CA ALA A 412 21.46 -9.04 -37.11
C ALA A 412 21.33 -9.68 -35.73
N LEU A 413 20.16 -10.22 -35.39
CA LEU A 413 19.94 -10.93 -34.14
C LEU A 413 20.86 -12.16 -34.03
N ALA A 414 21.02 -12.90 -35.12
CA ALA A 414 21.91 -14.05 -35.15
C ALA A 414 23.39 -13.65 -35.04
N ASP A 415 23.79 -12.55 -35.66
CA ASP A 415 25.15 -12.03 -35.55
C ASP A 415 25.48 -11.50 -34.16
N GLU A 416 24.51 -10.87 -33.51
CA GLU A 416 24.61 -10.44 -32.12
C GLU A 416 24.84 -11.67 -31.20
N TRP A 417 24.02 -12.72 -31.31
CA TRP A 417 24.17 -13.93 -30.50
C TRP A 417 25.51 -14.63 -30.74
N ILE A 418 26.00 -14.68 -32.01
CA ILE A 418 27.29 -15.26 -32.32
C ILE A 418 28.44 -14.42 -31.69
N THR A 419 28.25 -13.12 -31.57
CA THR A 419 29.25 -12.23 -30.97
C THR A 419 29.34 -12.39 -29.46
N VAL A 420 28.19 -12.57 -28.80
CA VAL A 420 28.08 -12.67 -27.33
C VAL A 420 28.39 -14.08 -26.80
N ALA A 421 28.28 -15.12 -27.64
CA ALA A 421 28.58 -16.50 -27.24
C ALA A 421 30.05 -16.66 -26.83
N ASP A 422 30.31 -17.26 -25.68
CA ASP A 422 31.66 -17.45 -25.13
C ASP A 422 32.34 -18.71 -25.68
N ASP A 423 31.60 -19.69 -26.13
CA ASP A 423 32.12 -20.99 -26.58
C ASP A 423 32.14 -21.12 -28.13
N GLU A 424 33.26 -21.57 -28.68
CA GLU A 424 33.40 -21.82 -30.12
C GLU A 424 32.45 -22.88 -30.66
N GLN A 425 32.03 -23.86 -29.86
CA GLN A 425 31.02 -24.85 -30.29
C GLN A 425 29.64 -24.17 -30.36
N GLU A 426 29.29 -23.32 -29.43
CA GLU A 426 28.06 -22.53 -29.44
C GLU A 426 28.02 -21.59 -30.63
N LYS A 427 29.10 -20.85 -30.90
CA LYS A 427 29.24 -19.97 -32.08
C LYS A 427 29.03 -20.73 -33.38
N LYS A 428 29.56 -21.95 -33.44
CA LYS A 428 29.40 -22.82 -34.64
C LYS A 428 27.96 -23.27 -34.81
N ALA A 429 27.30 -23.65 -33.72
CA ALA A 429 25.89 -24.04 -33.74
C ALA A 429 24.99 -22.85 -34.15
N LEU A 430 25.22 -21.68 -33.61
CA LEU A 430 24.49 -20.44 -33.95
C LEU A 430 24.66 -20.05 -35.42
N ARG A 431 25.88 -20.17 -35.99
CA ARG A 431 26.14 -19.94 -37.42
C ARG A 431 25.35 -20.91 -38.28
N ALA A 432 25.36 -22.20 -37.96
CA ALA A 432 24.60 -23.22 -38.70
C ALA A 432 23.08 -22.93 -38.63
N THR A 433 22.57 -22.62 -37.45
CA THR A 433 21.16 -22.26 -37.25
C THR A 433 20.76 -21.01 -38.04
N LYS A 434 21.62 -20.01 -38.10
CA LYS A 434 21.41 -18.80 -38.92
C LYS A 434 21.26 -19.15 -40.40
N GLU A 435 22.15 -19.99 -40.93
CA GLU A 435 22.14 -20.41 -42.36
C GLU A 435 20.83 -21.19 -42.66
N ASP A 436 20.42 -22.12 -41.79
CA ASP A 436 19.20 -22.89 -41.94
C ASP A 436 17.93 -22.04 -41.93
N LEU A 437 17.83 -21.08 -41.00
CA LEU A 437 16.70 -20.14 -40.90
C LEU A 437 16.60 -19.24 -42.13
N LEU A 438 17.73 -18.69 -42.61
CA LEU A 438 17.76 -17.87 -43.82
C LEU A 438 17.36 -18.67 -45.06
N ALA A 439 17.79 -19.94 -45.18
CA ALA A 439 17.39 -20.83 -46.26
C ALA A 439 15.88 -21.13 -46.22
N ALA A 440 15.32 -21.38 -45.03
CA ALA A 440 13.88 -21.58 -44.85
C ALA A 440 13.05 -20.33 -45.22
N MET A 441 13.52 -19.13 -44.88
CA MET A 441 12.85 -17.88 -45.27
C MET A 441 12.87 -17.68 -46.80
N ASP A 442 13.97 -18.05 -47.48
CA ASP A 442 14.07 -17.96 -48.93
C ASP A 442 13.16 -18.99 -49.64
N GLU A 443 12.93 -20.14 -49.03
CA GLU A 443 12.00 -21.14 -49.55
C GLU A 443 10.52 -20.70 -49.44
N VAL A 444 10.15 -20.02 -48.30
CA VAL A 444 8.81 -19.47 -48.14
C VAL A 444 8.53 -18.33 -49.14
N LYS A 445 9.53 -17.51 -49.48
CA LYS A 445 9.35 -16.47 -50.51
C LYS A 445 9.20 -17.01 -51.94
N ARG A 446 9.58 -18.28 -52.22
CA ARG A 446 9.45 -18.91 -53.52
C ARG A 446 8.14 -19.65 -53.72
N ARG A 447 7.36 -19.84 -52.69
CA ARG A 447 5.98 -20.35 -52.71
C ARG A 447 4.98 -19.22 -52.78
#